data_56b119a4fc6da0a74fe3f34be69e11ad
#
_entry.id   56b119a4fc6da0a74fe3f34be69e11ad
#
_cell.length_a   1.000
_cell.length_b   1.000
_cell.length_c   1.000
_cell.angle_alpha   90.00
_cell.angle_beta   90.00
_cell.angle_gamma   90.00
#
_symmetry.space_group_name_H-M   'P 1'
#
loop_
_entity.id
_entity.type
_entity.pdbx_description
1 polymer ?
#
loop_
_entity_poly.entity_id
_entity_poly.type
_entity_poly.pdbx_seq_one_letter_code
_entity_poly.pdbx_strand_id
1 'polypeptide(L)'
;ILDGNSVAEGSYRQIVLERGPLTISTDFPNIVGDVVRTVEKPSLSSLTQSMKDMMYDSGVDGATPASCSFQIKEIVSEEQLAMAVGASVEYNKLKLRDNFDFSKTSTTSKYLVKFQQVYYTVNVDAPSSPSKFFASSVSASDLRQAIGGGSTVPVYVSSIKYGRAAYFCVESNEKSDSVANVLNSSFKLGKSSIVLNDSTTAYKKLKDYSISGTVIG
;
A
#
# COMPACT_ATOMS: atom_id res chain seq x y z
N ILE A 1 9.41 -6.66 -11.17
CA ILE A 1 8.54 -7.83 -11.34
C ILE A 1 8.81 -8.75 -10.19
N LEU A 2 7.78 -9.31 -9.62
CA LEU A 2 7.81 -10.16 -8.44
C LEU A 2 7.20 -11.52 -8.76
N ASP A 3 7.58 -12.50 -7.98
CA ASP A 3 6.93 -13.79 -7.93
C ASP A 3 5.61 -13.66 -7.17
N GLY A 4 4.48 -13.96 -7.84
CA GLY A 4 3.14 -13.79 -7.28
C GLY A 4 2.89 -14.64 -6.04
N ASN A 5 3.44 -15.86 -5.97
CA ASN A 5 3.32 -16.71 -4.77
C ASN A 5 4.06 -16.06 -3.59
N SER A 6 5.27 -15.53 -3.83
CA SER A 6 6.03 -14.85 -2.78
C SER A 6 5.34 -13.58 -2.28
N VAL A 7 4.58 -12.89 -3.15
CA VAL A 7 3.76 -11.74 -2.73
C VAL A 7 2.64 -12.18 -1.80
N ALA A 8 1.96 -13.28 -2.11
CA ALA A 8 0.92 -13.86 -1.25
C ALA A 8 1.47 -14.30 0.12
N GLU A 9 2.72 -14.77 0.15
CA GLU A 9 3.43 -15.18 1.37
C GLU A 9 4.11 -14.02 2.13
N GLY A 10 4.11 -12.81 1.56
CA GLY A 10 4.79 -11.64 2.14
C GLY A 10 6.31 -11.64 2.03
N SER A 11 6.92 -12.51 1.19
CA SER A 11 8.38 -12.64 1.05
C SER A 11 8.98 -11.82 -0.10
N TYR A 12 8.19 -11.38 -1.05
CA TYR A 12 8.53 -10.45 -2.16
C TYR A 12 9.77 -10.83 -3.00
N ARG A 13 9.86 -12.08 -3.43
CA ARG A 13 10.96 -12.53 -4.28
C ARG A 13 10.95 -11.83 -5.64
N GLN A 14 12.06 -11.19 -6.00
CA GLN A 14 12.21 -10.56 -7.31
C GLN A 14 12.51 -11.56 -8.40
N ILE A 15 11.88 -11.36 -9.56
CA ILE A 15 12.29 -12.01 -10.82
C ILE A 15 13.31 -11.08 -11.48
N VAL A 16 14.58 -11.50 -11.46
CA VAL A 16 15.71 -10.71 -11.96
C VAL A 16 16.02 -11.11 -13.39
N LEU A 17 15.48 -10.37 -14.34
CA LEU A 17 15.73 -10.49 -15.78
C LEU A 17 15.86 -9.08 -16.37
N GLU A 18 16.49 -8.98 -17.55
CA GLU A 18 16.58 -7.72 -18.26
C GLU A 18 15.17 -7.22 -18.63
N ARG A 19 14.92 -5.93 -18.40
CA ARG A 19 13.59 -5.33 -18.54
C ARG A 19 13.49 -4.55 -19.85
N GLY A 20 12.31 -4.61 -20.46
CA GLY A 20 11.93 -3.71 -21.55
C GLY A 20 11.68 -2.30 -21.06
N PRO A 21 11.48 -1.33 -21.97
CA PRO A 21 11.10 0.05 -21.63
C PRO A 21 9.86 0.08 -20.74
N LEU A 22 9.83 1.03 -19.80
CA LEU A 22 8.76 1.18 -18.84
C LEU A 22 8.26 2.63 -18.85
N THR A 23 6.98 2.82 -19.09
CA THR A 23 6.35 4.15 -18.98
C THR A 23 5.77 4.32 -17.57
N ILE A 24 6.11 5.42 -16.95
CA ILE A 24 5.59 5.85 -15.64
C ILE A 24 4.84 7.16 -15.79
N SER A 25 3.82 7.34 -14.98
CA SER A 25 3.06 8.59 -14.87
C SER A 25 2.84 8.97 -13.41
N THR A 26 2.56 10.23 -13.16
CA THR A 26 2.26 10.72 -11.81
C THR A 26 1.03 11.62 -11.81
N ASP A 27 0.27 11.59 -10.71
CA ASP A 27 -0.84 12.48 -10.42
C ASP A 27 -0.44 13.67 -9.52
N PHE A 28 0.85 14.03 -9.53
CA PHE A 28 1.35 15.11 -8.70
C PHE A 28 0.55 16.40 -8.98
N PRO A 29 -0.09 17.01 -7.99
CA PRO A 29 -0.92 18.18 -8.21
C PRO A 29 -0.09 19.39 -8.61
N ASN A 30 -0.64 20.23 -9.50
CA ASN A 30 -0.02 21.47 -10.00
C ASN A 30 1.27 21.29 -10.84
N ILE A 31 1.44 20.13 -11.47
CA ILE A 31 2.51 19.95 -12.46
C ILE A 31 2.29 20.85 -13.66
N VAL A 32 3.33 21.59 -14.03
CA VAL A 32 3.37 22.45 -15.24
C VAL A 32 4.11 21.75 -16.39
N GLY A 33 4.67 20.59 -16.17
CA GLY A 33 5.45 19.81 -17.14
C GLY A 33 4.80 18.46 -17.49
N ASP A 34 5.61 17.58 -18.09
CA ASP A 34 5.20 16.25 -18.49
C ASP A 34 4.94 15.37 -17.27
N VAL A 35 3.74 14.84 -17.16
CA VAL A 35 3.32 13.89 -16.11
C VAL A 35 3.62 12.43 -16.47
N VAL A 36 4.15 12.19 -17.67
CA VAL A 36 4.45 10.85 -18.22
C VAL A 36 5.88 10.80 -18.71
N ARG A 37 6.60 9.73 -18.41
CA ARG A 37 7.96 9.51 -18.88
C ARG A 37 8.22 8.02 -19.17
N THR A 38 8.85 7.73 -20.32
CA THR A 38 9.31 6.38 -20.66
C THR A 38 10.79 6.25 -20.28
N VAL A 39 11.09 5.18 -19.56
CA VAL A 39 12.44 4.80 -19.14
C VAL A 39 12.89 3.59 -19.97
N GLU A 40 13.82 3.82 -20.88
CA GLU A 40 14.29 2.80 -21.85
C GLU A 40 14.97 1.60 -21.17
N LYS A 41 15.74 1.86 -20.13
CA LYS A 41 16.44 0.83 -19.34
C LYS A 41 16.04 0.95 -17.87
N PRO A 42 14.90 0.35 -17.46
CA PRO A 42 14.38 0.50 -16.12
C PRO A 42 15.28 -0.14 -15.07
N SER A 43 15.74 0.69 -14.14
CA SER A 43 16.44 0.30 -12.92
C SER A 43 15.92 1.16 -11.77
N LEU A 44 16.26 0.81 -10.54
CA LEU A 44 15.90 1.66 -9.41
C LEU A 44 16.41 3.09 -9.59
N SER A 45 17.66 3.24 -10.03
CA SER A 45 18.30 4.55 -10.23
C SER A 45 17.64 5.35 -11.34
N SER A 46 17.38 4.75 -12.52
CA SER A 46 16.78 5.43 -13.64
C SER A 46 15.32 5.84 -13.38
N LEU A 47 14.56 5.00 -12.67
CA LEU A 47 13.21 5.35 -12.25
C LEU A 47 13.21 6.49 -11.22
N THR A 48 14.09 6.42 -10.22
CA THR A 48 14.24 7.48 -9.22
C THR A 48 14.65 8.81 -9.87
N GLN A 49 15.58 8.78 -10.83
CA GLN A 49 15.98 9.98 -11.57
C GLN A 49 14.81 10.54 -12.39
N SER A 50 14.11 9.68 -13.13
CA SER A 50 12.94 10.10 -13.92
C SER A 50 11.84 10.74 -13.08
N MET A 51 11.56 10.19 -11.89
CA MET A 51 10.61 10.78 -10.93
C MET A 51 11.10 12.14 -10.43
N LYS A 52 12.38 12.25 -10.10
CA LYS A 52 12.99 13.48 -9.63
C LYS A 52 12.94 14.58 -10.72
N ASP A 53 13.21 14.21 -11.97
CA ASP A 53 13.15 15.13 -13.11
C ASP A 53 11.71 15.63 -13.34
N MET A 54 10.70 14.74 -13.31
CA MET A 54 9.29 15.12 -13.39
C MET A 54 8.88 16.10 -12.28
N MET A 55 9.36 15.88 -11.06
CA MET A 55 9.10 16.79 -9.93
C MET A 55 9.81 18.12 -10.07
N TYR A 56 11.06 18.12 -10.54
CA TYR A 56 11.85 19.34 -10.73
C TYR A 56 11.29 20.21 -11.86
N ASP A 57 10.98 19.59 -13.00
CA ASP A 57 10.41 20.25 -14.17
C ASP A 57 9.02 20.87 -13.87
N SER A 58 8.33 20.35 -12.84
CA SER A 58 7.01 20.83 -12.43
C SER A 58 7.03 22.16 -11.69
N GLY A 59 8.19 22.64 -11.23
CA GLY A 59 8.30 23.90 -10.49
C GLY A 59 7.48 23.92 -9.20
N VAL A 60 7.26 22.76 -8.57
CA VAL A 60 6.41 22.63 -7.36
C VAL A 60 7.12 23.30 -6.19
N ASP A 61 6.73 24.54 -5.95
CA ASP A 61 7.07 25.30 -4.74
C ASP A 61 5.85 25.29 -3.81
N GLY A 62 5.97 24.67 -2.65
CA GLY A 62 4.95 24.78 -1.61
C GLY A 62 4.36 23.47 -1.12
N ALA A 63 3.39 23.56 -0.22
CA ALA A 63 2.72 22.44 0.38
C ALA A 63 1.88 21.67 -0.66
N THR A 64 2.24 20.43 -0.91
CA THR A 64 1.47 19.53 -1.78
C THR A 64 0.13 19.21 -1.12
N PRO A 65 -1.01 19.48 -1.77
CA PRO A 65 -2.30 19.07 -1.24
C PRO A 65 -2.33 17.54 -1.15
N ALA A 66 -2.67 17.04 0.03
CA ALA A 66 -2.75 15.61 0.27
C ALA A 66 -4.20 15.13 0.21
N SER A 67 -4.43 13.99 -0.42
CA SER A 67 -5.69 13.29 -0.28
C SER A 67 -5.65 12.40 0.97
N CYS A 68 -6.71 12.52 1.81
CA CYS A 68 -6.83 11.71 3.01
C CYS A 68 -7.96 10.69 2.85
N SER A 69 -7.69 9.46 3.23
CA SER A 69 -8.69 8.40 3.27
C SER A 69 -8.50 7.54 4.52
N PHE A 70 -9.59 6.93 4.98
CA PHE A 70 -9.49 5.88 5.99
C PHE A 70 -10.38 4.69 5.61
N GLN A 71 -10.00 3.53 6.09
CA GLN A 71 -10.76 2.28 5.95
C GLN A 71 -10.81 1.60 7.30
N ILE A 72 -11.96 1.03 7.61
CA ILE A 72 -12.17 0.21 8.79
C ILE A 72 -12.49 -1.19 8.28
N LYS A 73 -11.72 -2.19 8.69
CA LYS A 73 -11.88 -3.55 8.24
C LYS A 73 -11.80 -4.51 9.41
N GLU A 74 -12.80 -5.38 9.53
CA GLU A 74 -12.73 -6.49 10.44
C GLU A 74 -11.68 -7.50 10.00
N ILE A 75 -10.90 -8.01 10.94
CA ILE A 75 -9.78 -8.92 10.70
C ILE A 75 -9.99 -10.18 11.52
N VAL A 76 -10.20 -11.29 10.84
CA VAL A 76 -10.41 -12.58 11.51
C VAL A 76 -9.20 -13.52 11.38
N SER A 77 -8.24 -13.20 10.51
CA SER A 77 -7.02 -13.99 10.32
C SER A 77 -5.79 -13.14 9.95
N GLU A 78 -4.61 -13.73 10.10
CA GLU A 78 -3.34 -13.09 9.72
C GLU A 78 -3.28 -12.77 8.22
N GLU A 79 -3.83 -13.65 7.38
CA GLU A 79 -3.87 -13.43 5.91
C GLU A 79 -4.75 -12.24 5.57
N GLN A 80 -5.88 -12.07 6.24
CA GLN A 80 -6.73 -10.90 6.07
C GLN A 80 -6.03 -9.62 6.53
N LEU A 81 -5.26 -9.68 7.62
CA LEU A 81 -4.46 -8.56 8.07
C LEU A 81 -3.41 -8.17 7.01
N ALA A 82 -2.67 -9.15 6.48
CA ALA A 82 -1.68 -8.92 5.44
C ALA A 82 -2.29 -8.28 4.19
N MET A 83 -3.45 -8.79 3.73
CA MET A 83 -4.17 -8.22 2.59
C MET A 83 -4.70 -6.80 2.87
N ALA A 84 -5.15 -6.52 4.09
CA ALA A 84 -5.68 -5.21 4.46
C ALA A 84 -4.59 -4.14 4.57
N VAL A 85 -3.41 -4.51 5.06
CA VAL A 85 -2.23 -3.64 5.10
C VAL A 85 -1.74 -3.36 3.68
N GLY A 86 -1.85 -4.34 2.81
CA GLY A 86 -1.35 -4.29 1.44
C GLY A 86 0.10 -4.77 1.34
N ALA A 87 0.59 -4.91 0.10
CA ALA A 87 1.95 -5.34 -0.20
C ALA A 87 2.97 -4.26 0.19
N SER A 88 3.13 -4.02 1.47
CA SER A 88 4.22 -3.19 1.96
C SER A 88 5.39 -4.10 2.33
N VAL A 89 6.57 -3.80 1.79
CA VAL A 89 7.83 -4.49 2.09
C VAL A 89 8.14 -4.51 3.60
N GLU A 90 7.40 -3.75 4.37
CA GLU A 90 7.58 -3.55 5.81
C GLU A 90 6.52 -4.22 6.67
N TYR A 91 5.60 -5.02 6.11
CA TYR A 91 4.57 -5.68 6.90
C TYR A 91 5.16 -6.42 8.13
N ASN A 92 6.23 -7.18 7.93
CA ASN A 92 6.93 -7.87 9.02
C ASN A 92 7.67 -6.90 9.97
N LYS A 93 8.08 -5.72 9.49
CA LYS A 93 8.72 -4.68 10.30
C LYS A 93 7.71 -3.86 11.10
N LEU A 94 6.47 -3.76 10.64
CA LEU A 94 5.42 -2.99 11.31
C LEU A 94 4.93 -3.61 12.60
N LYS A 95 5.31 -4.85 12.90
CA LYS A 95 4.85 -5.62 14.08
C LYS A 95 3.32 -5.60 14.27
N LEU A 96 2.57 -5.34 13.21
CA LEU A 96 1.10 -5.30 13.27
C LEU A 96 0.52 -6.66 13.62
N ARG A 97 1.22 -7.75 13.23
CA ARG A 97 0.88 -9.11 13.61
C ARG A 97 0.87 -9.29 15.12
N ASP A 98 1.88 -8.72 15.80
CA ASP A 98 2.04 -8.84 17.25
C ASP A 98 0.98 -8.03 18.02
N ASN A 99 0.29 -7.12 17.33
CA ASN A 99 -0.77 -6.30 17.91
C ASN A 99 -2.14 -6.99 17.97
N PHE A 100 -2.29 -8.14 17.31
CA PHE A 100 -3.51 -8.95 17.36
C PHE A 100 -3.24 -10.34 17.95
N ASP A 101 -4.01 -10.74 18.94
CA ASP A 101 -3.98 -12.09 19.45
C ASP A 101 -4.99 -12.97 18.69
N PHE A 102 -4.51 -13.61 17.62
CA PHE A 102 -5.34 -14.53 16.81
C PHE A 102 -5.63 -15.86 17.50
N SER A 103 -5.03 -16.17 18.65
CA SER A 103 -5.36 -17.36 19.44
C SER A 103 -6.68 -17.22 20.19
N LYS A 104 -7.13 -15.99 20.45
CA LYS A 104 -8.42 -15.66 21.07
C LYS A 104 -9.52 -15.61 20.03
N THR A 105 -10.12 -16.75 19.70
CA THR A 105 -10.94 -16.90 18.49
C THR A 105 -12.43 -16.56 18.63
N SER A 106 -13.00 -16.44 19.81
CA SER A 106 -14.48 -16.46 19.89
C SER A 106 -15.17 -15.29 20.57
N THR A 107 -14.46 -14.40 21.24
CA THR A 107 -15.09 -13.34 22.04
C THR A 107 -14.61 -11.94 21.73
N THR A 108 -13.61 -11.79 20.86
CA THR A 108 -12.97 -10.50 20.61
C THR A 108 -13.12 -10.08 19.17
N SER A 109 -13.79 -8.97 18.93
CA SER A 109 -13.83 -8.31 17.62
C SER A 109 -12.52 -7.60 17.37
N LYS A 110 -11.90 -7.83 16.20
CA LYS A 110 -10.63 -7.25 15.80
C LYS A 110 -10.82 -6.40 14.56
N TYR A 111 -10.38 -5.16 14.60
CA TYR A 111 -10.48 -4.22 13.51
C TYR A 111 -9.15 -3.58 13.18
N LEU A 112 -8.83 -3.47 11.90
CA LEU A 112 -7.78 -2.63 11.38
C LEU A 112 -8.40 -1.32 10.88
N VAL A 113 -7.99 -0.21 11.47
CA VAL A 113 -8.26 1.13 10.95
C VAL A 113 -7.02 1.59 10.21
N LYS A 114 -7.11 1.70 8.90
CA LYS A 114 -6.05 2.16 8.02
C LYS A 114 -6.33 3.59 7.60
N PHE A 115 -5.44 4.50 7.96
CA PHE A 115 -5.43 5.87 7.49
C PHE A 115 -4.31 6.06 6.48
N GLN A 116 -4.59 6.79 5.40
CA GLN A 116 -3.59 7.16 4.41
C GLN A 116 -3.72 8.65 4.08
N GLN A 117 -2.59 9.33 4.10
CA GLN A 117 -2.42 10.68 3.57
C GLN A 117 -1.49 10.57 2.36
N VAL A 118 -2.05 10.69 1.16
CA VAL A 118 -1.32 10.51 -0.10
C VAL A 118 -1.04 11.87 -0.70
N TYR A 119 0.23 12.14 -0.94
CA TYR A 119 0.70 13.37 -1.60
C TYR A 119 0.62 13.23 -3.12
N TYR A 120 1.04 12.10 -3.65
CA TYR A 120 0.98 11.76 -5.08
C TYR A 120 1.11 10.26 -5.28
N THR A 121 0.72 9.82 -6.47
CA THR A 121 0.84 8.44 -6.92
C THR A 121 1.75 8.37 -8.14
N VAL A 122 2.60 7.37 -8.20
CA VAL A 122 3.34 7.01 -9.41
C VAL A 122 2.73 5.73 -9.96
N ASN A 123 2.26 5.78 -11.19
CA ASN A 123 1.68 4.66 -11.89
C ASN A 123 2.65 4.10 -12.92
N VAL A 124 2.54 2.82 -13.18
CA VAL A 124 3.26 2.10 -14.22
C VAL A 124 2.26 1.68 -15.28
N ASP A 125 2.44 2.15 -16.50
CA ASP A 125 1.58 1.75 -17.61
C ASP A 125 1.81 0.28 -17.96
N ALA A 126 0.71 -0.47 -18.04
CA ALA A 126 0.80 -1.85 -18.49
C ALA A 126 1.20 -1.89 -19.96
N PRO A 127 2.27 -2.61 -20.34
CA PRO A 127 2.62 -2.77 -21.72
C PRO A 127 1.54 -3.57 -22.47
N SER A 128 1.49 -3.41 -23.79
CA SER A 128 0.45 -4.03 -24.65
C SER A 128 0.45 -5.56 -24.62
N SER A 129 1.51 -6.19 -24.10
CA SER A 129 1.58 -7.62 -23.81
C SER A 129 2.51 -7.90 -22.63
N PRO A 130 2.28 -8.98 -21.86
CA PRO A 130 3.13 -9.33 -20.72
C PRO A 130 4.62 -9.54 -21.07
N SER A 131 4.93 -10.03 -22.29
CA SER A 131 6.31 -10.22 -22.74
C SER A 131 7.09 -8.92 -22.86
N LYS A 132 6.43 -7.78 -23.08
CA LYS A 132 7.07 -6.46 -23.20
C LYS A 132 7.56 -5.88 -21.88
N PHE A 133 7.25 -6.49 -20.76
CA PHE A 133 7.92 -6.17 -19.50
C PHE A 133 9.39 -6.56 -19.48
N PHE A 134 9.79 -7.45 -20.37
CA PHE A 134 11.16 -7.95 -20.50
C PHE A 134 11.80 -7.44 -21.78
N ALA A 135 13.12 -7.33 -21.78
CA ALA A 135 13.86 -7.01 -22.98
C ALA A 135 13.67 -8.10 -24.04
N SER A 136 13.81 -7.74 -25.32
CA SER A 136 13.66 -8.67 -26.43
C SER A 136 14.70 -9.81 -26.42
N SER A 137 15.80 -9.63 -25.68
CA SER A 137 16.84 -10.64 -25.43
C SER A 137 16.35 -11.77 -24.51
N VAL A 138 15.33 -11.54 -23.69
CA VAL A 138 14.82 -12.51 -22.70
C VAL A 138 13.90 -13.51 -23.38
N SER A 139 14.31 -14.78 -23.35
CA SER A 139 13.53 -15.88 -23.92
C SER A 139 12.50 -16.43 -22.92
N ALA A 140 11.52 -17.20 -23.42
CA ALA A 140 10.58 -17.91 -22.57
C ALA A 140 11.25 -18.96 -21.66
N SER A 141 12.42 -19.49 -22.06
CA SER A 141 13.20 -20.40 -21.24
C SER A 141 13.86 -19.67 -20.05
N ASP A 142 14.41 -18.47 -20.28
CA ASP A 142 15.00 -17.65 -19.22
C ASP A 142 13.96 -17.29 -18.16
N LEU A 143 12.75 -16.93 -18.61
CA LEU A 143 11.65 -16.64 -17.70
C LEU A 143 11.26 -17.86 -16.87
N ARG A 144 11.08 -19.05 -17.51
CA ARG A 144 10.77 -20.28 -16.78
C ARG A 144 11.83 -20.64 -15.75
N GLN A 145 13.11 -20.46 -16.10
CA GLN A 145 14.21 -20.70 -15.17
C GLN A 145 14.16 -19.72 -13.99
N ALA A 146 13.93 -18.44 -14.25
CA ALA A 146 13.87 -17.42 -13.22
C ALA A 146 12.70 -17.59 -12.22
N ILE A 147 11.57 -18.13 -12.68
CA ILE A 147 10.41 -18.44 -11.81
C ILE A 147 10.48 -19.85 -11.18
N GLY A 148 11.54 -20.64 -11.47
CA GLY A 148 11.74 -21.95 -10.85
C GLY A 148 10.87 -23.07 -11.41
N GLY A 149 10.34 -22.96 -12.64
CA GLY A 149 9.60 -24.03 -13.33
C GLY A 149 8.22 -24.38 -12.74
N GLY A 150 7.77 -23.66 -11.74
CA GLY A 150 6.49 -23.87 -11.07
C GLY A 150 5.31 -23.11 -11.69
N SER A 151 4.16 -23.18 -11.04
CA SER A 151 2.93 -22.45 -11.40
C SER A 151 2.94 -20.98 -11.00
N THR A 152 4.10 -20.41 -10.75
CA THR A 152 4.26 -19.01 -10.32
C THR A 152 3.84 -18.04 -11.42
N VAL A 153 2.97 -17.11 -11.10
CA VAL A 153 2.55 -16.02 -11.99
C VAL A 153 3.41 -14.79 -11.70
N PRO A 154 4.16 -14.26 -12.68
CA PRO A 154 4.84 -12.98 -12.53
C PRO A 154 3.82 -11.86 -12.30
N VAL A 155 4.08 -11.02 -11.30
CA VAL A 155 3.29 -9.83 -10.99
C VAL A 155 4.18 -8.59 -11.00
N TYR A 156 3.59 -7.42 -11.16
CA TYR A 156 4.31 -6.15 -11.10
C TYR A 156 3.61 -5.14 -10.22
N VAL A 157 4.37 -4.19 -9.71
CA VAL A 157 3.82 -3.05 -8.97
C VAL A 157 3.24 -2.07 -9.98
N SER A 158 1.93 -1.96 -10.05
CA SER A 158 1.23 -1.08 -10.99
C SER A 158 1.15 0.37 -10.50
N SER A 159 1.18 0.59 -9.20
CA SER A 159 1.20 1.95 -8.62
C SER A 159 1.87 1.98 -7.26
N ILE A 160 2.49 3.12 -6.95
CA ILE A 160 3.09 3.42 -5.65
C ILE A 160 2.52 4.76 -5.18
N LYS A 161 1.88 4.75 -4.01
CA LYS A 161 1.41 5.96 -3.35
C LYS A 161 2.47 6.50 -2.42
N TYR A 162 2.85 7.75 -2.62
CA TYR A 162 3.79 8.46 -1.76
C TYR A 162 3.03 9.32 -0.75
N GLY A 163 3.33 9.12 0.53
CA GLY A 163 2.60 9.80 1.58
C GLY A 163 2.89 9.19 2.95
N ARG A 164 1.92 9.32 3.85
CA ARG A 164 1.97 8.73 5.18
C ARG A 164 0.83 7.74 5.35
N ALA A 165 1.06 6.71 6.13
CA ALA A 165 0.02 5.76 6.53
C ALA A 165 0.08 5.54 8.04
N ALA A 166 -1.08 5.47 8.67
CA ALA A 166 -1.23 5.04 10.05
C ALA A 166 -2.14 3.82 10.09
N TYR A 167 -1.75 2.84 10.87
CA TYR A 167 -2.50 1.62 11.11
C TYR A 167 -2.81 1.52 12.59
N PHE A 168 -4.09 1.38 12.92
CA PHE A 168 -4.55 1.16 14.28
C PHE A 168 -5.22 -0.20 14.35
N CYS A 169 -4.70 -1.04 15.23
CA CYS A 169 -5.29 -2.33 15.58
C CYS A 169 -6.21 -2.12 16.78
N VAL A 170 -7.46 -2.46 16.64
CA VAL A 170 -8.49 -2.26 17.67
C VAL A 170 -9.06 -3.62 18.05
N GLU A 171 -9.03 -3.95 19.33
CA GLU A 171 -9.66 -5.16 19.89
C GLU A 171 -10.70 -4.78 20.93
N SER A 172 -11.84 -5.49 20.90
CA SER A 172 -12.94 -5.29 21.85
C SER A 172 -13.71 -6.59 22.08
N ASN A 173 -14.22 -6.76 23.29
CA ASN A 173 -15.13 -7.85 23.63
C ASN A 173 -16.58 -7.56 23.23
N GLU A 174 -16.88 -6.40 22.64
CA GLU A 174 -18.20 -6.09 22.11
C GLU A 174 -18.45 -6.81 20.78
N LYS A 175 -19.73 -6.93 20.39
CA LYS A 175 -20.12 -7.48 19.09
C LYS A 175 -19.54 -6.63 17.95
N SER A 176 -19.15 -7.30 16.87
CA SER A 176 -18.53 -6.71 15.69
C SER A 176 -19.27 -5.46 15.17
N ASP A 177 -20.59 -5.53 14.98
CA ASP A 177 -21.38 -4.39 14.50
C ASP A 177 -21.33 -3.18 15.45
N SER A 178 -21.28 -3.43 16.77
CA SER A 178 -21.17 -2.36 17.78
C SER A 178 -19.80 -1.66 17.65
N VAL A 179 -18.73 -2.41 17.52
CA VAL A 179 -17.37 -1.89 17.36
C VAL A 179 -17.25 -1.10 16.05
N ALA A 180 -17.74 -1.65 14.93
CA ALA A 180 -17.76 -0.97 13.64
C ALA A 180 -18.48 0.39 13.71
N ASN A 181 -19.65 0.44 14.35
CA ASN A 181 -20.42 1.67 14.53
C ASN A 181 -19.67 2.71 15.38
N VAL A 182 -19.02 2.26 16.46
CA VAL A 182 -18.22 3.14 17.32
C VAL A 182 -17.04 3.72 16.54
N LEU A 183 -16.31 2.88 15.79
CA LEU A 183 -15.17 3.33 14.98
C LEU A 183 -15.60 4.32 13.89
N ASN A 184 -16.64 4.00 13.12
CA ASN A 184 -17.15 4.89 12.06
C ASN A 184 -17.67 6.23 12.61
N SER A 185 -18.26 6.24 13.81
CA SER A 185 -18.75 7.47 14.44
C SER A 185 -17.63 8.30 15.08
N SER A 186 -16.54 7.65 15.50
CA SER A 186 -15.43 8.33 16.17
C SER A 186 -14.42 8.94 15.19
N PHE A 187 -14.25 8.34 14.02
CA PHE A 187 -13.34 8.85 12.99
C PHE A 187 -14.12 9.61 11.92
N LYS A 188 -13.62 10.76 11.52
CA LYS A 188 -14.12 11.50 10.37
C LYS A 188 -12.97 12.14 9.60
N LEU A 189 -13.19 12.34 8.32
CA LEU A 189 -12.22 13.03 7.47
C LEU A 189 -12.37 14.55 7.66
N GLY A 190 -11.26 15.21 8.01
CA GLY A 190 -11.06 16.64 7.81
C GLY A 190 -10.56 16.90 6.38
N LYS A 191 -10.29 18.18 6.03
CA LYS A 191 -9.79 18.54 4.69
C LYS A 191 -8.44 17.90 4.34
N SER A 192 -7.56 17.74 5.32
CA SER A 192 -6.19 17.21 5.14
C SER A 192 -5.74 16.22 6.22
N SER A 193 -6.63 15.85 7.14
CA SER A 193 -6.31 14.95 8.26
C SER A 193 -7.55 14.21 8.74
N ILE A 194 -7.34 13.13 9.51
CA ILE A 194 -8.40 12.53 10.31
C ILE A 194 -8.61 13.35 11.58
N VAL A 195 -9.86 13.59 11.92
CA VAL A 195 -10.27 14.24 13.14
C VAL A 195 -11.04 13.23 13.99
N LEU A 196 -10.64 13.08 15.24
CA LEU A 196 -11.41 12.33 16.23
C LEU A 196 -12.59 13.18 16.68
N ASN A 197 -13.78 12.58 16.70
CA ASN A 197 -14.98 13.22 17.19
C ASN A 197 -15.12 12.97 18.70
N ASP A 198 -14.40 13.73 19.52
CA ASP A 198 -14.27 13.57 20.97
C ASP A 198 -15.52 13.90 21.77
N SER A 199 -16.48 14.60 21.18
CA SER A 199 -17.74 14.98 21.82
C SER A 199 -18.82 13.87 21.78
N THR A 200 -18.58 12.77 21.07
CA THR A 200 -19.57 11.71 20.90
C THR A 200 -19.52 10.65 21.99
N THR A 201 -20.66 10.00 22.25
CA THR A 201 -20.71 8.79 23.10
C THR A 201 -19.82 7.67 22.52
N ALA A 202 -19.70 7.58 21.20
CA ALA A 202 -18.83 6.63 20.51
C ALA A 202 -17.36 6.82 20.88
N TYR A 203 -16.87 8.06 20.90
CA TYR A 203 -15.50 8.35 21.31
C TYR A 203 -15.22 7.95 22.77
N LYS A 204 -16.20 8.12 23.67
CA LYS A 204 -16.06 7.69 25.07
C LYS A 204 -15.89 6.17 25.16
N LYS A 205 -16.66 5.41 24.38
CA LYS A 205 -16.54 3.95 24.29
C LYS A 205 -15.20 3.50 23.70
N LEU A 206 -14.64 4.28 22.76
CA LEU A 206 -13.35 3.96 22.16
C LEU A 206 -12.21 3.83 23.19
N LYS A 207 -12.32 4.52 24.32
CA LYS A 207 -11.36 4.43 25.42
C LYS A 207 -11.35 3.09 26.15
N ASP A 208 -12.42 2.32 26.01
CA ASP A 208 -12.57 0.99 26.62
C ASP A 208 -12.00 -0.11 25.70
N TYR A 209 -11.59 0.24 24.48
CA TYR A 209 -11.01 -0.69 23.51
C TYR A 209 -9.48 -0.73 23.65
N SER A 210 -8.92 -1.91 23.41
CA SER A 210 -7.47 -2.03 23.25
C SER A 210 -7.07 -1.50 21.89
N ILE A 211 -6.29 -0.44 21.86
CA ILE A 211 -5.85 0.22 20.62
C ILE A 211 -4.32 0.28 20.60
N SER A 212 -3.73 -0.28 19.57
CA SER A 212 -2.32 -0.14 19.27
C SER A 212 -2.16 0.41 17.85
N GLY A 213 -1.06 1.10 17.57
CA GLY A 213 -0.92 1.72 16.27
C GLY A 213 0.53 1.93 15.83
N THR A 214 0.69 2.05 14.51
CA THR A 214 1.98 2.31 13.87
C THR A 214 1.80 3.33 12.76
N VAL A 215 2.74 4.26 12.64
CA VAL A 215 2.78 5.28 11.58
C VAL A 215 3.98 5.03 10.69
N ILE A 216 3.77 5.14 9.37
CA ILE A 216 4.79 5.01 8.32
C ILE A 216 4.80 6.30 7.49
N GLY A 217 5.96 6.76 7.10
CA GLY A 217 6.15 7.92 6.22
C GLY A 217 7.14 8.94 6.73
#